data_141a1d45cf3e87989aee7b718eccb384
#
_entry.id   141a1d45cf3e87989aee7b718eccb384
#
_cell.length_a   1.000
_cell.length_b   1.000
_cell.length_c   1.000
_cell.angle_alpha   90.00
_cell.angle_beta   90.00
_cell.angle_gamma   90.00
#
_symmetry.space_group_name_H-M   'P 1'
#
loop_
_entity.id
_entity.type
_entity.pdbx_description
1 polymer ?
#
loop_
_entity_poly.entity_id
_entity_poly.type
_entity_poly.pdbx_seq_one_letter_code
_entity_poly.pdbx_strand_id
1 'polypeptide(L)'
;MDRTAPTPALRRRLAASWRSWIDSDLDPSGPAWLQAVWTLLFAAAIALAFTLMGLAASNGLRAEAWLDGGRWWRWYRANFVVSLTIAVLIHLLFMALIPWVGRERIRAWTTGRRALFFTGVPLLGVLIGWPPGVWLVGTQG
;
A
#
# COMPACT_ATOMS: atom_id res chain seq x y z
N MET A 1 17.52 -31.91 -6.67
CA MET A 1 17.36 -30.45 -6.42
C MET A 1 16.39 -30.31 -5.27
N ASP A 2 16.91 -30.21 -4.06
CA ASP A 2 16.13 -30.13 -2.83
C ASP A 2 15.65 -28.69 -2.63
N ARG A 3 14.37 -28.43 -2.91
CA ARG A 3 13.75 -27.13 -2.63
C ARG A 3 13.51 -27.07 -1.13
N THR A 4 14.47 -26.53 -0.40
CA THR A 4 14.35 -26.28 1.03
C THR A 4 13.09 -25.44 1.29
N ALA A 5 12.04 -26.10 1.80
CA ALA A 5 10.86 -25.40 2.29
C ALA A 5 11.30 -24.39 3.37
N PRO A 6 10.80 -23.15 3.37
CA PRO A 6 11.20 -22.14 4.32
C PRO A 6 11.01 -22.68 5.75
N THR A 7 12.05 -22.54 6.58
CA THR A 7 12.05 -23.03 7.94
C THR A 7 10.83 -22.50 8.71
N PRO A 8 10.21 -23.28 9.60
CA PRO A 8 9.01 -22.86 10.34
C PRO A 8 9.20 -21.57 11.15
N ALA A 9 10.43 -21.22 11.49
CA ALA A 9 10.79 -19.94 12.10
C ALA A 9 10.60 -18.74 11.15
N LEU A 10 10.99 -18.86 9.87
CA LEU A 10 10.83 -17.81 8.88
C LEU A 10 9.35 -17.54 8.59
N ARG A 11 8.55 -18.59 8.40
CA ARG A 11 7.10 -18.45 8.19
C ARG A 11 6.41 -17.71 9.34
N ARG A 12 6.78 -18.02 10.59
CA ARG A 12 6.23 -17.34 11.77
C ARG A 12 6.62 -15.87 11.81
N ARG A 13 7.87 -15.52 11.50
CA ARG A 13 8.34 -14.13 11.44
C ARG A 13 7.60 -13.33 10.36
N LEU A 14 7.45 -13.88 9.17
CA LEU A 14 6.71 -13.25 8.08
C LEU A 14 5.24 -13.04 8.45
N ALA A 15 4.58 -14.05 9.01
CA ALA A 15 3.18 -13.94 9.43
C ALA A 15 2.98 -12.92 10.57
N ALA A 16 3.91 -12.84 11.53
CA ALA A 16 3.86 -11.84 12.60
C ALA A 16 4.04 -10.41 12.05
N SER A 17 5.01 -10.21 11.15
CA SER A 17 5.24 -8.92 10.52
C SER A 17 4.07 -8.49 9.64
N TRP A 18 3.45 -9.41 8.89
CA TRP A 18 2.27 -9.15 8.09
C TRP A 18 1.08 -8.71 8.95
N ARG A 19 0.80 -9.44 10.04
CA ARG A 19 -0.28 -9.07 10.98
C ARG A 19 -0.04 -7.69 11.59
N SER A 20 1.17 -7.45 12.08
CA SER A 20 1.55 -6.16 12.64
C SER A 20 1.40 -5.01 11.63
N TRP A 21 1.67 -5.26 10.35
CA TRP A 21 1.49 -4.28 9.29
C TRP A 21 -0.01 -4.01 9.01
N ILE A 22 -0.86 -5.06 8.91
CA ILE A 22 -2.30 -4.91 8.68
C ILE A 22 -2.99 -4.23 9.87
N ASP A 23 -2.64 -4.67 11.09
CA ASP A 23 -3.28 -4.17 12.31
C ASP A 23 -2.82 -2.74 12.64
N SER A 24 -1.94 -2.15 11.82
CA SER A 24 -1.34 -0.83 12.04
C SER A 24 -0.79 -0.68 13.46
N ASP A 25 -0.03 -1.68 13.87
CA ASP A 25 0.52 -1.76 15.23
C ASP A 25 1.40 -0.55 15.52
N LEU A 26 1.20 0.04 16.71
CA LEU A 26 2.02 1.17 17.16
C LEU A 26 3.50 0.78 17.37
N ASP A 27 3.74 -0.51 17.59
CA ASP A 27 5.07 -1.12 17.72
C ASP A 27 5.20 -2.25 16.68
N PRO A 28 5.57 -1.92 15.44
CA PRO A 28 5.61 -2.89 14.36
C PRO A 28 6.61 -4.01 14.66
N SER A 29 6.15 -5.26 14.56
CA SER A 29 7.01 -6.42 14.73
C SER A 29 7.84 -6.70 13.49
N GLY A 30 9.14 -6.84 13.68
CA GLY A 30 10.09 -7.17 12.61
C GLY A 30 10.92 -5.98 12.09
N PRO A 31 11.84 -6.24 11.17
CA PRO A 31 12.73 -5.22 10.63
C PRO A 31 11.98 -4.23 9.72
N ALA A 32 12.39 -2.97 9.74
CA ALA A 32 11.76 -1.88 8.96
C ALA A 32 11.67 -2.17 7.45
N TRP A 33 12.67 -2.85 6.88
CA TRP A 33 12.65 -3.22 5.47
C TRP A 33 11.47 -4.15 5.10
N LEU A 34 11.04 -5.01 6.05
CA LEU A 34 9.92 -5.92 5.81
C LEU A 34 8.59 -5.16 5.78
N GLN A 35 8.45 -4.12 6.60
CA GLN A 35 7.30 -3.20 6.53
C GLN A 35 7.25 -2.48 5.17
N ALA A 36 8.40 -2.05 4.66
CA ALA A 36 8.50 -1.45 3.32
C ALA A 36 8.11 -2.45 2.21
N VAL A 37 8.51 -3.72 2.33
CA VAL A 37 8.10 -4.77 1.39
C VAL A 37 6.59 -4.98 1.39
N TRP A 38 5.94 -5.03 2.56
CA TRP A 38 4.49 -5.14 2.64
C TRP A 38 3.78 -3.94 2.01
N THR A 39 4.27 -2.74 2.26
CA THR A 39 3.73 -1.51 1.65
C THR A 39 3.88 -1.56 0.13
N LEU A 40 5.01 -2.00 -0.39
CA LEU A 40 5.27 -2.14 -1.83
C LEU A 40 4.35 -3.19 -2.48
N LEU A 41 4.21 -4.35 -1.84
CA LEU A 41 3.32 -5.41 -2.32
C LEU A 41 1.86 -4.97 -2.32
N PHE A 42 1.43 -4.24 -1.29
CA PHE A 42 0.09 -3.69 -1.22
C PHE A 42 -0.15 -2.64 -2.31
N ALA A 43 0.79 -1.72 -2.52
CA ALA A 43 0.71 -0.73 -3.60
C ALA A 43 0.64 -1.41 -4.99
N ALA A 44 1.40 -2.49 -5.19
CA ALA A 44 1.36 -3.27 -6.43
C ALA A 44 0.01 -3.97 -6.64
N ALA A 45 -0.58 -4.53 -5.58
CA ALA A 45 -1.89 -5.17 -5.63
C ALA A 45 -3.00 -4.15 -5.92
N ILE A 46 -2.98 -2.98 -5.28
CA ILE A 46 -3.92 -1.88 -5.54
C ILE A 46 -3.78 -1.36 -6.97
N ALA A 47 -2.54 -1.18 -7.45
CA ALA A 47 -2.29 -0.78 -8.84
C ALA A 47 -2.86 -1.79 -9.85
N LEU A 48 -2.71 -3.08 -9.57
CA LEU A 48 -3.28 -4.15 -10.40
C LEU A 48 -4.81 -4.07 -10.40
N ALA A 49 -5.44 -3.91 -9.24
CA ALA A 49 -6.89 -3.78 -9.13
C ALA A 49 -7.42 -2.58 -9.94
N PHE A 50 -6.80 -1.40 -9.80
CA PHE A 50 -7.18 -0.22 -10.59
C PHE A 50 -6.92 -0.39 -12.08
N THR A 51 -5.87 -1.11 -12.47
CA THR A 51 -5.60 -1.42 -13.88
C THR A 51 -6.70 -2.31 -14.44
N LEU A 52 -7.08 -3.37 -13.74
CA LEU A 52 -8.17 -4.25 -14.14
C LEU A 52 -9.51 -3.50 -14.23
N MET A 53 -9.84 -2.71 -13.22
CA MET A 53 -11.06 -1.89 -13.23
C MET A 53 -11.09 -0.89 -14.38
N GLY A 54 -9.98 -0.18 -14.61
CA GLY A 54 -9.87 0.80 -15.69
C GLY A 54 -9.98 0.16 -17.07
N LEU A 55 -9.32 -0.98 -17.28
CA LEU A 55 -9.43 -1.73 -18.53
C LEU A 55 -10.85 -2.27 -18.75
N ALA A 56 -11.48 -2.81 -17.72
CA ALA A 56 -12.86 -3.26 -17.78
C ALA A 56 -13.84 -2.12 -18.10
N ALA A 57 -13.69 -0.98 -17.44
CA ALA A 57 -14.53 0.20 -17.64
C ALA A 57 -14.36 0.81 -19.05
N SER A 58 -13.12 0.82 -19.58
CA SER A 58 -12.82 1.43 -20.88
C SER A 58 -13.11 0.53 -22.08
N ASN A 59 -13.03 -0.79 -21.94
CA ASN A 59 -13.11 -1.74 -23.07
C ASN A 59 -14.23 -2.77 -22.93
N GLY A 60 -14.89 -2.83 -21.80
CA GLY A 60 -15.83 -3.91 -21.51
C GLY A 60 -15.15 -5.29 -21.60
N LEU A 61 -15.83 -6.25 -22.25
CA LEU A 61 -15.33 -7.63 -22.42
C LEU A 61 -14.64 -7.88 -23.78
N ARG A 62 -14.17 -6.83 -24.47
CA ARG A 62 -13.51 -7.00 -25.77
C ARG A 62 -12.15 -7.68 -25.59
N ALA A 63 -12.05 -8.91 -26.07
CA ALA A 63 -10.85 -9.75 -25.90
C ALA A 63 -9.56 -9.08 -26.42
N GLU A 64 -9.62 -8.39 -27.55
CA GLU A 64 -8.47 -7.71 -28.18
C GLU A 64 -7.81 -6.71 -27.23
N ALA A 65 -8.60 -5.95 -26.47
CA ALA A 65 -8.10 -4.96 -25.54
C ALA A 65 -7.43 -5.59 -24.30
N TRP A 66 -7.83 -6.82 -23.95
CA TRP A 66 -7.23 -7.56 -22.83
C TRP A 66 -5.92 -8.26 -23.23
N LEU A 67 -5.69 -8.48 -24.53
CA LEU A 67 -4.48 -9.12 -25.06
C LEU A 67 -3.36 -8.12 -25.39
N ASP A 68 -3.62 -6.79 -25.34
CA ASP A 68 -2.58 -5.77 -25.56
C ASP A 68 -1.69 -5.59 -24.32
N GLY A 69 -0.60 -6.34 -24.28
CA GLY A 69 0.38 -6.27 -23.18
C GLY A 69 1.04 -4.90 -23.01
N GLY A 70 1.21 -4.16 -24.11
CA GLY A 70 1.75 -2.79 -24.05
C GLY A 70 0.81 -1.82 -23.34
N ARG A 71 -0.49 -1.94 -23.62
CA ARG A 71 -1.53 -1.16 -22.93
C ARG A 71 -1.60 -1.51 -21.45
N TRP A 72 -1.61 -2.81 -21.13
CA TRP A 72 -1.56 -3.31 -19.76
C TRP A 72 -0.41 -2.72 -18.97
N TRP A 73 0.81 -2.76 -19.54
CA TRP A 73 2.00 -2.26 -18.88
C TRP A 73 1.94 -0.76 -18.63
N ARG A 74 1.48 0.05 -19.60
CA ARG A 74 1.32 1.49 -19.43
C ARG A 74 0.35 1.83 -18.30
N TRP A 75 -0.81 1.18 -18.27
CA TRP A 75 -1.82 1.40 -17.22
C TRP A 75 -1.34 0.94 -15.85
N TYR A 76 -0.73 -0.25 -15.78
CA TYR A 76 -0.20 -0.78 -14.53
C TYR A 76 0.90 0.12 -13.97
N ARG A 77 1.87 0.53 -14.78
CA ARG A 77 2.95 1.42 -14.37
C ARG A 77 2.41 2.75 -13.83
N ALA A 78 1.45 3.37 -14.53
CA ALA A 78 0.82 4.61 -14.10
C ALA A 78 0.12 4.44 -12.74
N ASN A 79 -0.74 3.44 -12.61
CA ASN A 79 -1.43 3.14 -11.36
C ASN A 79 -0.46 2.78 -10.23
N PHE A 80 0.64 2.08 -10.54
CA PHE A 80 1.66 1.72 -9.56
C PHE A 80 2.39 2.95 -9.00
N VAL A 81 2.79 3.88 -9.85
CA VAL A 81 3.44 5.13 -9.41
C VAL A 81 2.51 5.93 -8.50
N VAL A 82 1.23 6.09 -8.88
CA VAL A 82 0.24 6.79 -8.04
C VAL A 82 0.03 6.07 -6.71
N SER A 83 -0.20 4.76 -6.74
CA SER A 83 -0.43 3.96 -5.53
C SER A 83 0.77 3.97 -4.60
N LEU A 84 1.98 3.88 -5.14
CA LEU A 84 3.21 3.93 -4.37
C LEU A 84 3.42 5.31 -3.73
N THR A 85 3.17 6.40 -4.47
CA THR A 85 3.26 7.77 -3.95
C THR A 85 2.31 7.95 -2.77
N ILE A 86 1.07 7.50 -2.90
CA ILE A 86 0.08 7.54 -1.82
C ILE A 86 0.54 6.70 -0.62
N ALA A 87 1.01 5.47 -0.85
CA ALA A 87 1.45 4.57 0.22
C ALA A 87 2.65 5.14 0.99
N VAL A 88 3.62 5.73 0.29
CA VAL A 88 4.77 6.41 0.91
C VAL A 88 4.31 7.59 1.75
N LEU A 89 3.40 8.42 1.25
CA LEU A 89 2.87 9.57 2.01
C LEU A 89 2.09 9.14 3.23
N ILE A 90 1.26 8.10 3.15
CA ILE A 90 0.57 7.54 4.31
C ILE A 90 1.59 7.09 5.35
N HIS A 91 2.65 6.40 4.93
CA HIS A 91 3.71 5.95 5.82
C HIS A 91 4.41 7.11 6.52
N LEU A 92 4.78 8.15 5.76
CA LEU A 92 5.40 9.37 6.29
C LEU A 92 4.47 10.10 7.27
N LEU A 93 3.17 10.19 6.97
CA LEU A 93 2.18 10.78 7.86
C LEU A 93 2.11 10.02 9.20
N PHE A 94 2.09 8.69 9.18
CA PHE A 94 2.10 7.91 10.41
C PHE A 94 3.41 8.08 11.17
N MET A 95 4.56 8.08 10.49
CA MET A 95 5.87 8.33 11.11
C MET A 95 5.95 9.71 11.79
N ALA A 96 5.29 10.72 11.26
CA ALA A 96 5.24 12.05 11.84
C ALA A 96 4.19 12.17 12.96
N LEU A 97 2.97 11.68 12.72
CA LEU A 97 1.82 11.90 13.61
C LEU A 97 1.86 11.02 14.87
N ILE A 98 2.33 9.77 14.78
CA ILE A 98 2.37 8.87 15.95
C ILE A 98 3.29 9.40 17.05
N PRO A 99 4.54 9.84 16.79
CA PRO A 99 5.39 10.47 17.80
C PRO A 99 4.82 11.79 18.31
N TRP A 100 4.24 12.61 17.41
CA TRP A 100 3.68 13.92 17.77
C TRP A 100 2.46 13.81 18.70
N VAL A 101 1.55 12.86 18.44
CA VAL A 101 0.39 12.60 19.30
C VAL A 101 0.79 11.88 20.58
N GLY A 102 1.79 10.99 20.50
CA GLY A 102 2.26 10.14 21.59
C GLY A 102 1.57 8.77 21.60
N ARG A 103 2.38 7.70 21.53
CA ARG A 103 1.90 6.31 21.48
C ARG A 103 0.99 5.95 22.65
N GLU A 104 1.37 6.35 23.87
CA GLU A 104 0.57 6.08 25.09
C GLU A 104 -0.79 6.77 25.05
N ARG A 105 -0.86 7.99 24.51
CA ARG A 105 -2.12 8.69 24.32
C ARG A 105 -3.02 7.98 23.32
N ILE A 106 -2.47 7.51 22.20
CA ILE A 106 -3.23 6.74 21.19
C ILE A 106 -3.75 5.43 21.80
N ARG A 107 -2.95 4.75 22.64
CA ARG A 107 -3.39 3.54 23.35
C ARG A 107 -4.54 3.80 24.32
N ALA A 108 -4.54 4.96 24.98
CA ALA A 108 -5.58 5.37 25.92
C ALA A 108 -6.88 5.84 25.23
N TRP A 109 -6.89 6.04 23.90
CA TRP A 109 -8.08 6.49 23.18
C TRP A 109 -9.16 5.43 23.15
N THR A 110 -10.43 5.90 23.10
CA THR A 110 -11.57 5.04 22.80
C THR A 110 -11.43 4.41 21.40
N THR A 111 -12.09 3.27 21.19
CA THR A 111 -12.08 2.56 19.89
C THR A 111 -12.47 3.49 18.74
N GLY A 112 -13.49 4.34 18.91
CA GLY A 112 -13.93 5.27 17.87
C GLY A 112 -12.86 6.32 17.50
N ARG A 113 -12.14 6.89 18.48
CA ARG A 113 -11.04 7.84 18.22
C ARG A 113 -9.86 7.16 17.51
N ARG A 114 -9.53 5.94 17.93
CA ARG A 114 -8.49 5.15 17.25
C ARG A 114 -8.88 4.84 15.81
N ALA A 115 -10.12 4.38 15.58
CA ALA A 115 -10.63 4.11 14.24
C ALA A 115 -10.58 5.37 13.36
N LEU A 116 -11.01 6.53 13.90
CA LEU A 116 -10.95 7.80 13.18
C LEU A 116 -9.53 8.18 12.79
N PHE A 117 -8.55 8.01 13.68
CA PHE A 117 -7.15 8.29 13.39
C PHE A 117 -6.58 7.35 12.32
N PHE A 118 -6.75 6.03 12.50
CA PHE A 118 -6.21 5.03 11.56
C PHE A 118 -6.93 4.97 10.21
N THR A 119 -8.13 5.56 10.10
CA THR A 119 -8.82 5.76 8.81
C THR A 119 -8.54 7.13 8.23
N GLY A 120 -8.51 8.18 9.06
CA GLY A 120 -8.34 9.57 8.63
C GLY A 120 -6.95 9.84 8.07
N VAL A 121 -5.89 9.27 8.66
CA VAL A 121 -4.51 9.43 8.15
C VAL A 121 -4.35 8.85 6.74
N PRO A 122 -4.80 7.62 6.43
CA PRO A 122 -4.81 7.11 5.06
C PRO A 122 -5.63 7.97 4.09
N LEU A 123 -6.82 8.44 4.49
CA LEU A 123 -7.62 9.33 3.64
C LEU A 123 -6.89 10.63 3.32
N LEU A 124 -6.24 11.25 4.29
CA LEU A 124 -5.39 12.41 4.07
C LEU A 124 -4.22 12.07 3.13
N GLY A 125 -3.59 10.91 3.32
CA GLY A 125 -2.53 10.43 2.45
C GLY A 125 -2.97 10.25 0.99
N VAL A 126 -4.19 9.77 0.77
CA VAL A 126 -4.80 9.69 -0.57
C VAL A 126 -5.01 11.10 -1.15
N LEU A 127 -5.65 11.99 -0.39
CA LEU A 127 -5.96 13.35 -0.85
C LEU A 127 -4.70 14.15 -1.21
N ILE A 128 -3.66 14.04 -0.38
CA ILE A 128 -2.38 14.75 -0.60
C ILE A 128 -1.53 14.04 -1.66
N GLY A 129 -1.56 12.71 -1.71
CA GLY A 129 -0.70 11.88 -2.56
C GLY A 129 -1.20 11.72 -3.99
N TRP A 130 -2.49 11.90 -4.23
CA TRP A 130 -3.07 11.78 -5.56
C TRP A 130 -2.51 12.81 -6.56
N PRO A 131 -2.50 14.13 -6.28
CA PRO A 131 -2.00 15.12 -7.23
C PRO A 131 -0.52 14.90 -7.62
N PRO A 132 0.44 14.74 -6.69
CA PRO A 132 1.82 14.48 -7.07
C PRO A 132 2.00 13.13 -7.77
N GLY A 133 1.23 12.10 -7.41
CA GLY A 133 1.26 10.81 -8.08
C GLY A 133 0.86 10.91 -9.55
N VAL A 134 -0.23 11.62 -9.84
CA VAL A 134 -0.68 11.88 -11.22
C VAL A 134 0.32 12.76 -11.98
N TRP A 135 0.87 13.77 -11.34
CA TRP A 135 1.90 14.62 -11.94
C TRP A 135 3.14 13.83 -12.34
N LEU A 136 3.63 12.96 -11.46
CA LEU A 136 4.79 12.08 -11.76
C LEU A 136 4.53 11.16 -12.97
N VAL A 137 3.31 10.67 -13.14
CA VAL A 137 2.94 9.88 -14.33
C VAL A 137 2.95 10.74 -15.58
N GLY A 138 2.42 11.96 -15.52
CA GLY A 138 2.36 12.87 -16.65
C GLY A 138 3.73 13.33 -17.16
N THR A 139 4.76 13.38 -16.30
CA THR A 139 6.13 13.76 -16.68
C THR A 139 6.93 12.64 -17.33
N GLN A 140 6.41 11.40 -17.36
CA GLN A 140 7.08 10.22 -17.92
C GLN A 140 6.58 9.83 -19.33
N GLY A 141 5.65 10.61 -19.90
CA GLY A 141 5.01 10.35 -21.19
C GLY A 141 5.64 11.01 -22.40
#